data_aabd1c2d1739056fdc39638fff27cd16
#
_entry.id   aabd1c2d1739056fdc39638fff27cd16
#
_cell.length_a   1.000
_cell.length_b   1.000
_cell.length_c   1.000
_cell.angle_alpha   90.00
_cell.angle_beta   90.00
_cell.angle_gamma   90.00
#
_symmetry.space_group_name_H-M   'P 1'
#
loop_
_entity.id
_entity.type
_entity.pdbx_description
1 polymer ?
#
loop_
_entity_poly.entity_id
_entity_poly.type
_entity_poly.pdbx_seq_one_letter_code
_entity_poly.pdbx_strand_id
1 'polypeptide(L)'
;MNDTMNEITAFSPFGGRLVLEEVKGAQERANVPENSIETKAGDDRSMYVYVPASGCPDAKQTQVVMFLRDGADEASAQAAMKEYGLDALAEKEHFVLAFPNPRQSGWSERDAEDMDYLSRCFMALPQGKGKVGGFIGMIFYIGGSPSAGALLLAMSARRPLNVAGVLLSELPADYSIPQDGVNAPQVAYLCGGAARAADYFGKVNGVTGADARPLEHAVLYTSPVNPNVRHIVS
;
A
#
# COMPACT_ATOMS: atom_id res chain seq x y z
N MET A 1 -33.21 19.05 7.88
CA MET A 1 -32.18 18.12 7.40
C MET A 1 -30.84 18.82 7.59
N ASN A 2 -30.19 18.55 8.71
CA ASN A 2 -28.88 19.13 8.98
C ASN A 2 -27.83 18.23 8.34
N ASP A 3 -27.31 18.65 7.18
CA ASP A 3 -26.05 18.18 6.68
C ASP A 3 -24.97 18.66 7.64
N THR A 4 -24.58 17.82 8.59
CA THR A 4 -23.33 17.97 9.30
C THR A 4 -22.23 17.69 8.28
N MET A 5 -21.82 18.75 7.56
CA MET A 5 -20.53 18.76 6.89
C MET A 5 -19.48 18.45 7.98
N ASN A 6 -18.94 17.23 7.98
CA ASN A 6 -17.73 16.95 8.72
C ASN A 6 -16.69 17.96 8.24
N GLU A 7 -16.30 18.86 9.14
CA GLU A 7 -15.31 19.88 8.86
C GLU A 7 -14.04 19.20 8.34
N ILE A 8 -13.73 19.48 7.08
CA ILE A 8 -12.46 19.08 6.48
C ILE A 8 -11.41 19.98 7.14
N THR A 9 -10.77 19.47 8.16
CA THR A 9 -9.71 20.20 8.84
C THR A 9 -8.48 20.20 7.92
N ALA A 10 -8.01 21.37 7.53
CA ALA A 10 -6.72 21.52 6.87
C ALA A 10 -5.64 21.11 7.86
N PHE A 11 -5.09 19.92 7.69
CA PHE A 11 -4.14 19.34 8.63
C PHE A 11 -2.69 19.68 8.28
N SER A 12 -2.36 19.67 6.99
CA SER A 12 -1.00 19.88 6.53
C SER A 12 -0.68 21.38 6.41
N PRO A 13 0.53 21.82 6.82
CA PRO A 13 1.00 23.18 6.59
C PRO A 13 1.05 23.54 5.10
N PHE A 14 0.98 22.56 4.22
CA PHE A 14 0.96 22.71 2.77
C PHE A 14 -0.45 22.93 2.20
N GLY A 15 -1.51 22.88 3.04
CA GLY A 15 -2.90 23.10 2.63
C GLY A 15 -3.65 21.87 2.11
N GLY A 16 -3.01 20.72 2.06
CA GLY A 16 -3.68 19.45 1.75
C GLY A 16 -4.68 19.05 2.85
N ARG A 17 -5.60 18.18 2.51
CA ARG A 17 -6.70 17.78 3.39
C ARG A 17 -6.72 16.27 3.64
N LEU A 18 -6.95 15.90 4.88
CA LEU A 18 -7.16 14.52 5.29
C LEU A 18 -8.67 14.25 5.43
N VAL A 19 -9.16 13.22 4.77
CA VAL A 19 -10.59 12.88 4.71
C VAL A 19 -10.79 11.43 5.14
N LEU A 20 -11.79 11.17 5.96
CA LEU A 20 -12.22 9.81 6.31
C LEU A 20 -13.18 9.27 5.22
N GLU A 21 -12.79 8.18 4.59
CA GLU A 21 -13.56 7.45 3.58
C GLU A 21 -14.09 6.14 4.15
N GLU A 22 -15.38 5.87 3.90
CA GLU A 22 -15.98 4.57 4.20
C GLU A 22 -15.65 3.57 3.09
N VAL A 23 -15.24 2.39 3.48
CA VAL A 23 -14.96 1.26 2.58
C VAL A 23 -15.97 0.17 2.89
N LYS A 24 -16.98 0.05 2.05
CA LYS A 24 -18.04 -0.93 2.23
C LYS A 24 -17.52 -2.36 2.14
N GLY A 25 -18.04 -3.19 3.00
CA GLY A 25 -17.77 -4.62 3.00
C GLY A 25 -18.24 -5.30 1.71
N ALA A 26 -17.67 -6.44 1.42
CA ALA A 26 -18.15 -7.27 0.33
C ALA A 26 -19.45 -7.95 0.75
N GLN A 27 -20.46 -7.97 -0.15
CA GLN A 27 -21.62 -8.82 0.04
C GLN A 27 -21.22 -10.29 -0.08
N GLU A 28 -21.92 -11.17 0.63
CA GLU A 28 -21.69 -12.59 0.55
C GLU A 28 -21.82 -13.08 -0.90
N ARG A 29 -20.75 -13.70 -1.40
CA ARG A 29 -20.74 -14.30 -2.74
C ARG A 29 -21.06 -15.80 -2.63
N ALA A 30 -22.17 -16.21 -3.19
CA ALA A 30 -22.69 -17.57 -3.09
C ALA A 30 -21.77 -18.68 -3.65
N ASN A 31 -20.83 -18.34 -4.52
CA ASN A 31 -20.04 -19.32 -5.30
C ASN A 31 -18.52 -19.17 -5.14
N VAL A 32 -18.05 -18.60 -4.02
CA VAL A 32 -16.60 -18.56 -3.75
C VAL A 32 -16.14 -19.94 -3.28
N PRO A 33 -15.18 -20.60 -3.96
CA PRO A 33 -14.63 -21.88 -3.53
C PRO A 33 -14.05 -21.81 -2.11
N GLU A 34 -14.16 -22.88 -1.33
CA GLU A 34 -13.64 -22.92 0.05
C GLU A 34 -12.14 -22.60 0.16
N ASN A 35 -11.36 -22.98 -0.85
CA ASN A 35 -9.91 -22.76 -0.92
C ASN A 35 -9.53 -21.48 -1.71
N SER A 36 -10.51 -20.62 -2.00
CA SER A 36 -10.22 -19.37 -2.72
C SER A 36 -9.45 -18.39 -1.83
N ILE A 37 -8.57 -17.63 -2.45
CA ILE A 37 -7.96 -16.44 -1.83
C ILE A 37 -8.93 -15.24 -1.77
N GLU A 38 -10.13 -15.38 -2.34
CA GLU A 38 -11.21 -14.39 -2.25
C GLU A 38 -12.05 -14.66 -1.01
N THR A 39 -12.50 -13.62 -0.33
CA THR A 39 -13.43 -13.75 0.78
C THR A 39 -14.87 -13.91 0.29
N LYS A 40 -15.69 -14.66 1.04
CA LYS A 40 -17.13 -14.76 0.80
C LYS A 40 -17.87 -13.48 1.20
N ALA A 41 -17.41 -12.84 2.26
CA ALA A 41 -17.95 -11.58 2.77
C ALA A 41 -16.81 -10.76 3.43
N GLY A 42 -17.00 -9.48 3.57
CA GLY A 42 -16.05 -8.60 4.26
C GLY A 42 -16.76 -7.50 5.02
N ASP A 43 -16.22 -7.10 6.15
CA ASP A 43 -16.78 -6.09 7.03
C ASP A 43 -16.64 -4.68 6.43
N ASP A 44 -17.57 -3.78 6.80
CA ASP A 44 -17.43 -2.35 6.58
C ASP A 44 -16.21 -1.85 7.38
N ARG A 45 -15.34 -1.11 6.71
CA ARG A 45 -14.14 -0.50 7.31
C ARG A 45 -14.00 0.93 6.79
N SER A 46 -12.90 1.59 7.12
CA SER A 46 -12.62 2.94 6.65
C SER A 46 -11.14 3.12 6.37
N MET A 47 -10.81 4.17 5.65
CA MET A 47 -9.45 4.63 5.44
C MET A 47 -9.39 6.15 5.55
N TYR A 48 -8.25 6.70 5.94
CA TYR A 48 -7.97 8.11 5.77
C TYR A 48 -7.31 8.36 4.43
N VAL A 49 -7.70 9.43 3.76
CA VAL A 49 -7.16 9.81 2.45
C VAL A 49 -6.65 11.24 2.52
N TYR A 50 -5.36 11.43 2.27
CA TYR A 50 -4.77 12.75 2.11
C TYR A 50 -4.73 13.12 0.63
N VAL A 51 -5.36 14.24 0.32
CA VAL A 51 -5.37 14.81 -1.02
C VAL A 51 -4.53 16.08 -1.00
N PRO A 52 -3.49 16.19 -1.84
CA PRO A 52 -2.66 17.39 -1.95
C PRO A 52 -3.48 18.64 -2.25
N ALA A 53 -3.01 19.81 -1.79
CA ALA A 53 -3.66 21.09 -2.07
C ALA A 53 -3.69 21.42 -3.56
N SER A 54 -2.64 21.04 -4.29
CA SER A 54 -2.57 21.13 -5.75
C SER A 54 -3.60 20.29 -6.48
N GLY A 55 -4.31 19.44 -5.74
CA GLY A 55 -5.16 18.39 -6.31
C GLY A 55 -4.32 17.33 -7.02
N CYS A 56 -5.02 16.37 -7.60
CA CYS A 56 -4.40 15.54 -8.62
C CYS A 56 -4.58 16.32 -9.91
N PRO A 57 -3.51 16.87 -10.53
CA PRO A 57 -3.66 17.54 -11.80
C PRO A 57 -4.39 16.61 -12.75
N ASP A 58 -5.00 17.14 -13.82
CA ASP A 58 -5.74 16.38 -14.85
C ASP A 58 -4.90 15.26 -15.49
N ALA A 59 -4.15 14.61 -14.64
CA ALA A 59 -3.38 13.45 -14.95
C ALA A 59 -4.33 12.37 -15.41
N LYS A 60 -4.12 11.91 -16.62
CA LYS A 60 -4.76 10.72 -17.14
C LYS A 60 -4.62 9.53 -16.17
N GLN A 61 -3.68 9.62 -15.22
CA GLN A 61 -3.41 8.64 -14.16
C GLN A 61 -3.07 9.33 -12.86
N THR A 62 -3.82 9.03 -11.80
CA THR A 62 -3.49 9.40 -10.42
C THR A 62 -2.67 8.27 -9.79
N GLN A 63 -1.53 8.62 -9.23
CA GLN A 63 -0.74 7.69 -8.43
C GLN A 63 -1.27 7.67 -6.99
N VAL A 64 -1.30 6.49 -6.40
CA VAL A 64 -1.74 6.29 -5.02
C VAL A 64 -0.66 5.56 -4.26
N VAL A 65 -0.35 6.06 -3.07
CA VAL A 65 0.48 5.38 -2.08
C VAL A 65 -0.41 4.98 -0.92
N MET A 66 -0.50 3.68 -0.62
CA MET A 66 -1.20 3.15 0.54
C MET A 66 -0.21 2.84 1.65
N PHE A 67 -0.34 3.54 2.77
CA PHE A 67 0.49 3.32 3.96
C PHE A 67 -0.27 2.49 4.99
N LEU A 68 0.19 1.27 5.23
CA LEU A 68 -0.37 0.36 6.21
C LEU A 68 0.35 0.55 7.55
N ARG A 69 -0.42 0.89 8.59
CA ARG A 69 0.03 1.12 9.96
C ARG A 69 -0.82 0.32 10.94
N ASP A 70 -0.40 0.21 12.18
CA ASP A 70 -1.16 -0.54 13.20
C ASP A 70 -2.30 0.27 13.84
N GLY A 71 -2.22 1.61 13.85
CA GLY A 71 -3.30 2.47 14.35
C GLY A 71 -4.44 2.63 13.35
N ALA A 72 -5.66 2.73 13.84
CA ALA A 72 -6.89 2.86 13.02
C ALA A 72 -7.53 4.25 13.10
N ASP A 73 -6.89 5.22 13.78
CA ASP A 73 -7.42 6.56 14.00
C ASP A 73 -6.71 7.62 13.14
N GLU A 74 -7.27 8.81 13.15
CA GLU A 74 -6.73 9.96 12.44
C GLU A 74 -5.35 10.35 12.96
N ALA A 75 -5.14 10.31 14.28
CA ALA A 75 -3.89 10.69 14.90
C ALA A 75 -2.73 9.81 14.42
N SER A 76 -2.95 8.52 14.25
CA SER A 76 -1.95 7.59 13.71
C SER A 76 -1.63 7.84 12.23
N ALA A 77 -2.63 8.24 11.42
CA ALA A 77 -2.39 8.64 10.03
C ALA A 77 -1.57 9.94 9.96
N GLN A 78 -1.92 10.92 10.79
CA GLN A 78 -1.20 12.18 10.90
C GLN A 78 0.24 11.98 11.40
N ALA A 79 0.43 11.12 12.40
CA ALA A 79 1.76 10.78 12.92
C ALA A 79 2.64 10.16 11.83
N ALA A 80 2.12 9.20 11.07
CA ALA A 80 2.84 8.59 9.96
C ALA A 80 3.22 9.62 8.87
N MET A 81 2.29 10.50 8.49
CA MET A 81 2.59 11.55 7.52
C MET A 81 3.73 12.45 8.00
N LYS A 82 3.69 12.87 9.26
CA LYS A 82 4.70 13.76 9.84
C LYS A 82 6.06 13.08 10.00
N GLU A 83 6.07 11.85 10.50
CA GLU A 83 7.29 11.07 10.76
C GLU A 83 8.09 10.83 9.47
N TYR A 84 7.39 10.49 8.39
CA TYR A 84 8.03 10.16 7.10
C TYR A 84 7.99 11.31 6.09
N GLY A 85 7.47 12.49 6.45
CA GLY A 85 7.38 13.65 5.54
C GLY A 85 6.52 13.37 4.31
N LEU A 86 5.52 12.50 4.43
CA LEU A 86 4.74 12.01 3.29
C LEU A 86 3.82 13.07 2.72
N ASP A 87 3.32 14.00 3.52
CA ASP A 87 2.49 15.11 3.06
C ASP A 87 3.28 16.06 2.16
N ALA A 88 4.50 16.44 2.57
CA ALA A 88 5.39 17.26 1.75
C ALA A 88 5.75 16.56 0.42
N LEU A 89 5.99 15.24 0.49
CA LEU A 89 6.29 14.46 -0.69
C LEU A 89 5.07 14.34 -1.62
N ALA A 90 3.88 14.12 -1.06
CA ALA A 90 2.63 14.04 -1.82
C ALA A 90 2.31 15.37 -2.54
N GLU A 91 2.54 16.52 -1.87
CA GLU A 91 2.39 17.84 -2.48
C GLU A 91 3.38 18.06 -3.63
N LYS A 92 4.62 17.67 -3.44
CA LYS A 92 5.68 17.83 -4.43
C LYS A 92 5.50 16.96 -5.67
N GLU A 93 5.15 15.68 -5.44
CA GLU A 93 5.09 14.68 -6.52
C GLU A 93 3.66 14.41 -7.00
N HIS A 94 2.66 15.13 -6.45
CA HIS A 94 1.25 15.11 -6.86
C HIS A 94 0.59 13.72 -6.81
N PHE A 95 0.77 12.97 -5.72
CA PHE A 95 0.12 11.69 -5.50
C PHE A 95 -0.81 11.72 -4.27
N VAL A 96 -1.77 10.82 -4.25
CA VAL A 96 -2.69 10.63 -3.13
C VAL A 96 -2.10 9.66 -2.12
N LEU A 97 -2.21 9.99 -0.82
CA LEU A 97 -1.91 9.06 0.25
C LEU A 97 -3.22 8.45 0.78
N ALA A 98 -3.27 7.14 0.90
CA ALA A 98 -4.33 6.45 1.58
C ALA A 98 -3.77 5.68 2.78
N PHE A 99 -4.49 5.74 3.89
CA PHE A 99 -4.14 5.08 5.15
C PHE A 99 -5.28 4.12 5.51
N PRO A 100 -5.30 2.91 4.93
CA PRO A 100 -6.28 1.90 5.29
C PRO A 100 -6.23 1.61 6.79
N ASN A 101 -7.40 1.48 7.43
CA ASN A 101 -7.47 1.19 8.85
C ASN A 101 -7.42 -0.32 9.10
N PRO A 102 -6.50 -0.82 9.94
CA PRO A 102 -6.47 -2.24 10.31
C PRO A 102 -7.71 -2.63 11.11
N ARG A 103 -7.92 -3.92 11.31
CA ARG A 103 -8.82 -4.43 12.33
C ARG A 103 -8.23 -4.21 13.72
N GLN A 104 -9.03 -4.41 14.77
CA GLN A 104 -8.54 -4.34 16.16
C GLN A 104 -7.42 -5.37 16.43
N SER A 105 -7.43 -6.50 15.73
CA SER A 105 -6.39 -7.53 15.79
C SER A 105 -5.13 -7.20 14.99
N GLY A 106 -5.08 -6.05 14.29
CA GLY A 106 -4.02 -5.69 13.36
C GLY A 106 -4.22 -6.29 11.97
N TRP A 107 -3.14 -6.32 11.18
CA TRP A 107 -3.10 -6.90 9.85
C TRP A 107 -2.83 -8.41 9.90
N SER A 108 -3.41 -9.16 8.96
CA SER A 108 -3.19 -10.59 8.85
C SER A 108 -2.90 -11.02 7.41
N GLU A 109 -1.73 -11.58 7.20
CA GLU A 109 -1.32 -12.15 5.89
C GLU A 109 -2.05 -13.45 5.55
N ARG A 110 -2.66 -14.08 6.55
CA ARG A 110 -3.42 -15.33 6.39
C ARG A 110 -4.88 -15.09 6.06
N ASP A 111 -5.36 -13.88 6.33
CA ASP A 111 -6.75 -13.52 6.13
C ASP A 111 -6.95 -12.90 4.74
N ALA A 112 -7.64 -13.63 3.88
CA ALA A 112 -7.98 -13.14 2.54
C ALA A 112 -8.79 -11.84 2.59
N GLU A 113 -9.53 -11.59 3.68
CA GLU A 113 -10.33 -10.38 3.85
C GLU A 113 -9.48 -9.12 3.93
N ASP A 114 -8.30 -9.14 4.56
CA ASP A 114 -7.41 -7.97 4.59
C ASP A 114 -6.87 -7.64 3.19
N MET A 115 -6.56 -8.63 2.37
CA MET A 115 -6.18 -8.41 0.96
C MET A 115 -7.35 -7.87 0.12
N ASP A 116 -8.55 -8.39 0.34
CA ASP A 116 -9.76 -7.92 -0.33
C ASP A 116 -10.13 -6.50 0.12
N TYR A 117 -9.97 -6.20 1.40
CA TYR A 117 -10.18 -4.86 1.91
C TYR A 117 -9.26 -3.84 1.24
N LEU A 118 -7.96 -4.13 1.05
CA LEU A 118 -7.06 -3.25 0.31
C LEU A 118 -7.51 -3.04 -1.15
N SER A 119 -8.04 -4.09 -1.78
CA SER A 119 -8.63 -3.97 -3.12
C SER A 119 -9.88 -3.08 -3.11
N ARG A 120 -10.74 -3.19 -2.08
CA ARG A 120 -11.91 -2.31 -1.91
C ARG A 120 -11.52 -0.86 -1.62
N CYS A 121 -10.45 -0.63 -0.84
CA CYS A 121 -9.91 0.72 -0.64
C CYS A 121 -9.59 1.39 -1.98
N PHE A 122 -8.90 0.67 -2.87
CA PHE A 122 -8.61 1.15 -4.22
C PHE A 122 -9.87 1.53 -4.98
N MET A 123 -10.89 0.67 -4.96
CA MET A 123 -12.17 0.92 -5.66
C MET A 123 -13.00 2.05 -5.04
N ALA A 124 -12.80 2.36 -3.77
CA ALA A 124 -13.51 3.43 -3.07
C ALA A 124 -12.94 4.83 -3.39
N LEU A 125 -11.64 4.95 -3.69
CA LEU A 125 -10.98 6.23 -3.92
C LEU A 125 -11.65 7.13 -4.97
N PRO A 126 -12.04 6.66 -6.17
CA PRO A 126 -12.67 7.50 -7.18
C PRO A 126 -14.08 7.95 -6.79
N GLN A 127 -14.75 7.23 -5.89
CA GLN A 127 -16.14 7.46 -5.48
C GLN A 127 -16.25 8.22 -4.17
N GLY A 128 -15.13 8.39 -3.47
CA GLY A 128 -15.07 8.90 -2.13
C GLY A 128 -15.17 10.42 -2.00
N LYS A 129 -15.24 10.89 -0.75
CA LYS A 129 -15.29 12.31 -0.38
C LYS A 129 -14.02 13.07 -0.77
N GLY A 130 -12.89 12.37 -0.84
CA GLY A 130 -11.61 12.91 -1.30
C GLY A 130 -11.65 13.39 -2.75
N LYS A 131 -12.65 12.93 -3.53
CA LYS A 131 -12.78 13.25 -4.97
C LYS A 131 -11.46 13.06 -5.71
N VAL A 132 -10.85 11.89 -5.52
CA VAL A 132 -9.66 11.51 -6.26
C VAL A 132 -10.07 11.33 -7.72
N GLY A 133 -9.82 12.35 -8.53
CA GLY A 133 -10.17 12.35 -9.95
C GLY A 133 -9.24 11.48 -10.79
N GLY A 134 -9.70 11.15 -11.99
CA GLY A 134 -8.88 10.44 -12.97
C GLY A 134 -8.86 8.92 -12.81
N PHE A 135 -8.10 8.27 -13.68
CA PHE A 135 -7.86 6.82 -13.62
C PHE A 135 -6.72 6.54 -12.63
N ILE A 136 -6.98 5.72 -11.61
CA ILE A 136 -5.93 5.28 -10.71
C ILE A 136 -5.09 4.22 -11.43
N GLY A 137 -3.89 4.62 -11.84
CA GLY A 137 -3.05 3.77 -12.70
C GLY A 137 -2.17 2.80 -11.96
N MET A 138 -1.65 3.20 -10.79
CA MET A 138 -0.68 2.40 -10.03
C MET A 138 -0.86 2.61 -8.54
N ILE A 139 -0.71 1.51 -7.77
CA ILE A 139 -0.71 1.54 -6.31
C ILE A 139 0.65 1.10 -5.81
N PHE A 140 1.26 1.97 -5.01
CA PHE A 140 2.44 1.65 -4.22
C PHE A 140 2.02 1.45 -2.77
N TYR A 141 2.62 0.48 -2.10
CA TYR A 141 2.32 0.16 -0.71
C TYR A 141 3.52 0.38 0.19
N ILE A 142 3.27 0.90 1.38
CA ILE A 142 4.27 1.04 2.44
C ILE A 142 3.78 0.24 3.65
N GLY A 143 4.59 -0.72 4.11
CA GLY A 143 4.36 -1.46 5.34
C GLY A 143 5.10 -0.80 6.50
N GLY A 144 4.39 -0.04 7.32
CA GLY A 144 4.92 0.69 8.47
C GLY A 144 5.01 -0.15 9.77
N SER A 145 4.66 -1.43 9.72
CA SER A 145 4.77 -2.36 10.84
C SER A 145 5.07 -3.77 10.38
N PRO A 146 5.54 -4.67 11.26
CA PRO A 146 5.83 -6.06 10.89
C PRO A 146 4.62 -6.80 10.30
N SER A 147 3.43 -6.64 10.88
CA SER A 147 2.20 -7.28 10.40
C SER A 147 1.76 -6.76 9.03
N ALA A 148 1.89 -5.44 8.81
CA ALA A 148 1.65 -4.81 7.51
C ALA A 148 2.66 -5.30 6.46
N GLY A 149 3.94 -5.40 6.83
CA GLY A 149 4.98 -5.94 5.96
C GLY A 149 4.69 -7.37 5.52
N ALA A 150 4.28 -8.25 6.45
CA ALA A 150 3.89 -9.63 6.15
C ALA A 150 2.70 -9.70 5.20
N LEU A 151 1.64 -8.91 5.45
CA LEU A 151 0.48 -8.82 4.55
C LEU A 151 0.88 -8.40 3.14
N LEU A 152 1.69 -7.33 3.01
CA LEU A 152 2.10 -6.82 1.71
C LEU A 152 3.00 -7.79 0.94
N LEU A 153 3.89 -8.51 1.64
CA LEU A 153 4.70 -9.54 1.00
C LEU A 153 3.84 -10.72 0.55
N ALA A 154 2.87 -11.15 1.37
CA ALA A 154 1.91 -12.19 0.97
C ALA A 154 1.04 -11.73 -0.22
N MET A 155 0.62 -10.46 -0.23
CA MET A 155 -0.13 -9.87 -1.34
C MET A 155 0.71 -9.81 -2.62
N SER A 156 1.97 -9.43 -2.53
CA SER A 156 2.94 -9.45 -3.63
C SER A 156 3.09 -10.84 -4.24
N ALA A 157 3.05 -11.89 -3.42
CA ALA A 157 3.17 -13.26 -3.88
C ALA A 157 1.87 -13.82 -4.49
N ARG A 158 0.72 -13.45 -3.95
CA ARG A 158 -0.57 -14.05 -4.31
C ARG A 158 -1.39 -13.22 -5.30
N ARG A 159 -1.28 -11.89 -5.24
CA ARG A 159 -2.05 -10.92 -6.04
C ARG A 159 -1.16 -9.83 -6.64
N PRO A 160 -0.10 -10.19 -7.36
CA PRO A 160 0.91 -9.22 -7.82
C PRO A 160 0.36 -8.12 -8.73
N LEU A 161 -0.74 -8.36 -9.44
CA LEU A 161 -1.36 -7.38 -10.32
C LEU A 161 -1.94 -6.17 -9.57
N ASN A 162 -2.17 -6.31 -8.26
CA ASN A 162 -2.65 -5.21 -7.43
C ASN A 162 -1.51 -4.39 -6.81
N VAL A 163 -0.26 -4.74 -7.09
CA VAL A 163 0.93 -4.15 -6.46
C VAL A 163 1.88 -3.64 -7.51
N ALA A 164 1.99 -2.33 -7.64
CA ALA A 164 2.99 -1.70 -8.52
C ALA A 164 4.38 -1.66 -7.88
N GLY A 165 4.42 -1.54 -6.56
CA GLY A 165 5.65 -1.59 -5.78
C GLY A 165 5.36 -1.59 -4.28
N VAL A 166 6.37 -2.02 -3.51
CA VAL A 166 6.30 -2.08 -2.05
C VAL A 166 7.52 -1.43 -1.40
N LEU A 167 7.29 -0.77 -0.27
CA LEU A 167 8.33 -0.44 0.69
C LEU A 167 8.03 -1.22 1.96
N LEU A 168 8.96 -2.07 2.38
CA LEU A 168 8.84 -2.90 3.59
C LEU A 168 9.98 -2.57 4.55
N SER A 169 9.63 -2.14 5.77
CA SER A 169 10.62 -1.85 6.81
C SER A 169 10.92 -3.07 7.70
N GLU A 170 9.87 -3.79 8.05
CA GLU A 170 9.95 -4.90 8.99
C GLU A 170 9.08 -6.08 8.55
N LEU A 171 9.46 -7.27 9.01
CA LEU A 171 8.67 -8.50 8.94
C LEU A 171 8.71 -9.19 10.30
N PRO A 172 7.64 -9.88 10.73
CA PRO A 172 7.69 -10.67 11.96
C PRO A 172 8.84 -11.67 11.90
N ALA A 173 9.57 -11.85 13.00
CA ALA A 173 10.78 -12.67 13.02
C ALA A 173 10.53 -14.13 12.57
N ASP A 174 9.35 -14.66 12.89
CA ASP A 174 8.89 -16.01 12.55
C ASP A 174 8.16 -16.09 11.19
N TYR A 175 8.04 -14.98 10.46
CA TYR A 175 7.36 -14.99 9.17
C TYR A 175 8.13 -15.79 8.12
N SER A 176 7.46 -16.74 7.49
CA SER A 176 8.03 -17.55 6.42
C SER A 176 7.94 -16.82 5.08
N ILE A 177 9.09 -16.43 4.52
CA ILE A 177 9.15 -15.80 3.20
C ILE A 177 8.57 -16.77 2.15
N PRO A 178 7.63 -16.33 1.28
CA PRO A 178 7.14 -17.17 0.20
C PRO A 178 8.30 -17.64 -0.70
N GLN A 179 8.33 -18.94 -0.99
CA GLN A 179 9.35 -19.51 -1.89
C GLN A 179 8.89 -19.49 -3.34
N ASP A 180 7.57 -19.62 -3.54
CA ASP A 180 6.91 -19.62 -4.82
C ASP A 180 5.89 -18.50 -4.85
N GLY A 181 5.86 -17.74 -5.94
CA GLY A 181 4.91 -16.66 -6.17
C GLY A 181 4.52 -16.61 -7.64
N VAL A 182 3.45 -15.92 -7.93
CA VAL A 182 3.15 -15.58 -9.33
C VAL A 182 4.28 -14.69 -9.83
N ASN A 183 4.96 -15.09 -10.88
CA ASN A 183 6.09 -14.36 -11.48
C ASN A 183 5.60 -13.05 -12.13
N ALA A 184 5.30 -12.06 -11.33
CA ALA A 184 5.05 -10.70 -11.79
C ALA A 184 6.15 -9.80 -11.22
N PRO A 185 7.03 -9.28 -12.06
CA PRO A 185 8.12 -8.39 -11.65
C PRO A 185 7.58 -7.17 -10.92
N GLN A 186 8.22 -6.80 -9.81
CA GLN A 186 7.76 -5.74 -8.91
C GLN A 186 8.90 -4.84 -8.46
N VAL A 187 8.58 -3.56 -8.25
CA VAL A 187 9.47 -2.63 -7.59
C VAL A 187 9.40 -2.86 -6.08
N ALA A 188 10.55 -3.00 -5.41
CA ALA A 188 10.60 -3.14 -3.96
C ALA A 188 11.71 -2.28 -3.34
N TYR A 189 11.43 -1.75 -2.16
CA TYR A 189 12.41 -1.20 -1.25
C TYR A 189 12.33 -1.96 0.07
N LEU A 190 13.43 -2.60 0.45
CA LEU A 190 13.53 -3.48 1.61
C LEU A 190 14.56 -2.90 2.58
N CYS A 191 14.13 -2.61 3.80
CA CYS A 191 15.04 -2.12 4.84
C CYS A 191 14.80 -2.86 6.16
N GLY A 192 15.73 -2.73 7.09
CA GLY A 192 15.62 -3.36 8.40
C GLY A 192 15.39 -4.86 8.32
N GLY A 193 14.45 -5.38 9.11
CA GLY A 193 14.09 -6.80 9.13
C GLY A 193 13.46 -7.33 7.86
N ALA A 194 12.99 -6.46 6.96
CA ALA A 194 12.45 -6.87 5.67
C ALA A 194 13.53 -7.18 4.62
N ALA A 195 14.80 -6.80 4.85
CA ALA A 195 15.92 -7.11 3.96
C ALA A 195 16.06 -8.62 3.67
N ARG A 196 15.61 -9.48 4.59
CA ARG A 196 15.59 -10.94 4.40
C ARG A 196 14.65 -11.43 3.29
N ALA A 197 13.77 -10.57 2.74
CA ALA A 197 12.95 -10.88 1.58
C ALA A 197 13.66 -10.60 0.23
N ALA A 198 14.92 -10.18 0.23
CA ALA A 198 15.67 -9.84 -0.98
C ALA A 198 15.72 -10.98 -1.99
N ASP A 199 15.94 -12.21 -1.52
CA ASP A 199 15.99 -13.39 -2.41
C ASP A 199 14.65 -13.66 -3.11
N TYR A 200 13.53 -13.41 -2.44
CA TYR A 200 12.21 -13.51 -3.05
C TYR A 200 12.09 -12.53 -4.22
N PHE A 201 12.39 -11.24 -3.98
CA PHE A 201 12.34 -10.24 -5.05
C PHE A 201 13.41 -10.45 -6.12
N GLY A 202 14.57 -10.99 -5.76
CA GLY A 202 15.58 -11.42 -6.71
C GLY A 202 15.03 -12.43 -7.72
N LYS A 203 14.37 -13.49 -7.23
CA LYS A 203 13.75 -14.51 -8.07
C LYS A 203 12.63 -13.94 -8.94
N VAL A 204 11.70 -13.18 -8.33
CA VAL A 204 10.54 -12.59 -9.02
C VAL A 204 10.97 -11.61 -10.10
N ASN A 205 12.01 -10.82 -9.86
CA ASN A 205 12.52 -9.81 -10.78
C ASN A 205 13.54 -10.37 -11.79
N GLY A 206 13.94 -11.64 -11.66
CA GLY A 206 14.92 -12.26 -12.51
C GLY A 206 16.32 -11.62 -12.41
N VAL A 207 16.72 -11.17 -11.20
CA VAL A 207 18.00 -10.54 -10.95
C VAL A 207 18.93 -11.46 -10.18
N THR A 208 20.23 -11.31 -10.38
CA THR A 208 21.30 -12.04 -9.72
C THR A 208 22.25 -11.09 -9.02
N GLY A 209 23.21 -11.60 -8.26
CA GLY A 209 24.26 -10.79 -7.66
C GLY A 209 25.09 -9.98 -8.66
N ALA A 210 25.15 -10.42 -9.93
CA ALA A 210 25.85 -9.70 -11.00
C ALA A 210 25.13 -8.41 -11.42
N ASP A 211 23.82 -8.31 -11.12
CA ASP A 211 22.98 -7.17 -11.43
C ASP A 211 22.97 -6.13 -10.29
N ALA A 212 23.79 -6.36 -9.25
CA ALA A 212 23.88 -5.52 -8.07
C ALA A 212 24.73 -4.27 -8.31
N ARG A 213 24.20 -3.13 -7.94
CA ARG A 213 24.90 -1.84 -7.93
C ARG A 213 24.91 -1.26 -6.52
N PRO A 214 26.09 -1.05 -5.90
CA PRO A 214 26.17 -0.44 -4.59
C PRO A 214 25.69 1.03 -4.64
N LEU A 215 24.94 1.44 -3.62
CA LEU A 215 24.57 2.81 -3.29
C LEU A 215 25.26 3.15 -1.95
N GLU A 216 25.16 4.41 -1.50
CA GLU A 216 25.81 4.87 -0.27
C GLU A 216 25.43 4.04 0.97
N HIS A 217 24.12 3.70 1.10
CA HIS A 217 23.59 2.95 2.25
C HIS A 217 22.71 1.76 1.84
N ALA A 218 22.81 1.31 0.59
CA ALA A 218 21.95 0.27 0.07
C ALA A 218 22.58 -0.44 -1.14
N VAL A 219 21.93 -1.51 -1.59
CA VAL A 219 22.26 -2.16 -2.86
C VAL A 219 21.04 -2.11 -3.77
N LEU A 220 21.21 -1.60 -4.97
CA LEU A 220 20.21 -1.59 -6.03
C LEU A 220 20.40 -2.81 -6.93
N TYR A 221 19.36 -3.57 -7.12
CA TYR A 221 19.27 -4.67 -8.08
C TYR A 221 18.31 -4.26 -9.20
N THR A 222 18.76 -4.35 -10.44
CA THR A 222 17.96 -3.97 -11.61
C THR A 222 17.79 -5.16 -12.54
N SER A 223 16.58 -5.44 -12.97
CA SER A 223 16.34 -6.54 -13.90
C SER A 223 17.04 -6.30 -15.23
N PRO A 224 17.83 -7.26 -15.73
CA PRO A 224 18.53 -7.13 -17.02
C PRO A 224 17.55 -7.10 -18.20
N VAL A 225 16.31 -7.60 -18.00
CA VAL A 225 15.28 -7.67 -19.06
C VAL A 225 14.40 -6.41 -19.07
N ASN A 226 14.15 -5.83 -17.87
CA ASN A 226 13.30 -4.63 -17.74
C ASN A 226 13.90 -3.67 -16.70
N PRO A 227 14.57 -2.59 -17.12
CA PRO A 227 15.24 -1.67 -16.18
C PRO A 227 14.29 -0.89 -15.27
N ASN A 228 12.98 -0.90 -15.53
CA ASN A 228 11.98 -0.32 -14.64
C ASN A 228 11.64 -1.25 -13.45
N VAL A 229 12.01 -2.53 -13.55
CA VAL A 229 11.84 -3.52 -12.49
C VAL A 229 13.13 -3.59 -11.68
N ARG A 230 13.03 -3.20 -10.42
CA ARG A 230 14.18 -3.08 -9.53
C ARG A 230 13.79 -3.27 -8.08
N HIS A 231 14.73 -3.73 -7.26
CA HIS A 231 14.57 -3.67 -5.81
C HIS A 231 15.83 -3.11 -5.15
N ILE A 232 15.63 -2.49 -4.01
CA ILE A 232 16.69 -1.88 -3.20
C ILE A 232 16.67 -2.56 -1.84
N VAL A 233 17.85 -2.87 -1.32
CA VAL A 233 18.06 -3.46 0.01
C VAL A 233 18.99 -2.55 0.79
N SER A 234 18.55 -2.07 1.95
CA SER A 234 19.31 -1.20 2.85
C SER A 234 19.38 -1.75 4.27
#